data_0df0b1c934e4f7c72daa529d4a06655f
#
_entry.id   0df0b1c934e4f7c72daa529d4a06655f
#
_cell.length_a   1.000
_cell.length_b   1.000
_cell.length_c   1.000
_cell.angle_alpha   90.00
_cell.angle_beta   90.00
_cell.angle_gamma   90.00
#
_symmetry.space_group_name_H-M   'P 1'
#
loop_
_entity.id
_entity.type
_entity.pdbx_description
1 polymer ?
#
loop_
_entity_poly.entity_id
_entity_poly.type
_entity_poly.pdbx_seq_one_letter_code
_entity_poly.pdbx_strand_id
1 'polypeptide(L)'
;MNRLLWVFVVLLFVSSSCDHVSNPYPPGSTSGLDTTLYPGNWSNYLANEWPQFSQNTNTNRNILLEDFTGHKCIYCPAAADLAHALYEGNPGRVFPLSIHAGPTGIGDFQTVTLPEYPLDFTTIDGLAIAQYFGINDGGFVGNPRGTVSRINNGGVIFQSPGAWTGLVSNVLAQNALNVNIQTALNYYPSTKGAFLHVEVEKVDQTISSELGIVACLVEDSLVGDQKMSDNSHNSTYIHRDIHRGNLNNTPFGRTLISADLIGDKYYVNYSFAVPNQLDGTYNAANMHVLVYVYDKTTWEIYQVVKQAIE
;
A
#
# COMPACT_ATOMS: atom_id res chain seq x y z
N MET A 1 -5.51 -6.38 -88.42
CA MET A 1 -4.40 -6.62 -87.46
C MET A 1 -4.83 -6.00 -86.16
N ASN A 2 -5.51 -6.78 -85.25
CA ASN A 2 -6.02 -6.34 -84.00
C ASN A 2 -5.06 -6.76 -82.89
N ARG A 3 -4.48 -5.80 -82.17
CA ARG A 3 -3.72 -6.07 -80.95
C ARG A 3 -4.67 -5.97 -79.77
N LEU A 4 -4.92 -7.11 -79.12
CA LEU A 4 -5.68 -7.21 -77.89
C LEU A 4 -4.75 -6.79 -76.77
N LEU A 5 -5.11 -5.70 -76.05
CA LEU A 5 -4.43 -5.24 -74.84
C LEU A 5 -5.07 -5.96 -73.65
N TRP A 6 -4.28 -6.81 -72.96
CA TRP A 6 -4.69 -7.43 -71.70
C TRP A 6 -4.35 -6.46 -70.57
N VAL A 7 -5.34 -5.94 -69.93
CA VAL A 7 -5.19 -5.15 -68.69
C VAL A 7 -5.28 -6.12 -67.51
N PHE A 8 -4.16 -6.35 -66.85
CA PHE A 8 -4.12 -7.05 -65.55
C PHE A 8 -4.55 -6.08 -64.47
N VAL A 9 -5.75 -6.26 -63.92
CA VAL A 9 -6.19 -5.60 -62.69
C VAL A 9 -5.65 -6.41 -61.50
N VAL A 10 -4.60 -5.89 -60.85
CA VAL A 10 -4.13 -6.43 -59.60
C VAL A 10 -5.04 -5.90 -58.50
N LEU A 11 -5.96 -6.74 -57.99
CA LEU A 11 -6.70 -6.45 -56.78
C LEU A 11 -5.74 -6.59 -55.58
N LEU A 12 -5.29 -5.46 -55.03
CA LEU A 12 -4.66 -5.40 -53.74
C LEU A 12 -5.73 -5.62 -52.64
N PHE A 13 -5.82 -6.84 -52.13
CA PHE A 13 -6.49 -7.09 -50.87
C PHE A 13 -5.65 -6.47 -49.76
N VAL A 14 -6.03 -5.27 -49.31
CA VAL A 14 -5.59 -4.74 -48.05
C VAL A 14 -6.38 -5.49 -46.99
N SER A 15 -5.84 -6.61 -46.50
CA SER A 15 -6.28 -7.21 -45.25
C SER A 15 -5.92 -6.27 -44.12
N SER A 16 -6.83 -5.36 -43.74
CA SER A 16 -6.79 -4.74 -42.43
C SER A 16 -7.04 -5.86 -41.42
N SER A 17 -5.98 -6.52 -40.98
CA SER A 17 -5.99 -7.29 -39.75
C SER A 17 -6.20 -6.29 -38.60
N CYS A 18 -7.46 -6.04 -38.25
CA CYS A 18 -7.78 -5.58 -36.91
C CYS A 18 -7.43 -6.76 -35.98
N ASP A 19 -6.23 -6.76 -35.51
CA ASP A 19 -5.84 -7.60 -34.38
C ASP A 19 -6.58 -7.06 -33.15
N HIS A 20 -7.84 -7.43 -33.03
CA HIS A 20 -8.63 -7.17 -31.83
C HIS A 20 -8.14 -8.20 -30.80
N VAL A 21 -7.05 -7.86 -30.12
CA VAL A 21 -6.65 -8.60 -28.92
C VAL A 21 -7.81 -8.45 -27.93
N SER A 22 -8.65 -9.46 -27.85
CA SER A 22 -9.84 -9.48 -26.99
C SER A 22 -9.49 -9.44 -25.50
N ASN A 23 -8.25 -9.52 -25.15
CA ASN A 23 -7.68 -9.26 -23.83
C ASN A 23 -6.18 -8.93 -23.99
N PRO A 24 -5.81 -7.65 -24.23
CA PRO A 24 -4.42 -7.25 -24.47
C PRO A 24 -3.49 -7.52 -23.26
N TYR A 25 -4.07 -7.75 -22.10
CA TYR A 25 -3.37 -8.17 -20.90
C TYR A 25 -3.97 -9.51 -20.46
N PRO A 26 -3.26 -10.66 -20.70
CA PRO A 26 -3.65 -11.87 -20.01
C PRO A 26 -3.68 -11.50 -18.52
N PRO A 27 -4.74 -11.83 -17.79
CA PRO A 27 -4.80 -11.52 -16.37
C PRO A 27 -3.53 -12.05 -15.74
N GLY A 28 -2.80 -11.19 -15.03
CA GLY A 28 -1.73 -11.63 -14.15
C GLY A 28 -2.32 -12.75 -13.32
N SER A 29 -1.50 -13.74 -12.94
CA SER A 29 -2.00 -14.98 -12.36
C SER A 29 -3.24 -14.77 -11.49
N THR A 30 -4.38 -15.35 -11.85
CA THR A 30 -5.59 -15.40 -11.01
C THR A 30 -5.42 -16.42 -9.88
N SER A 31 -4.29 -17.15 -9.88
CA SER A 31 -4.00 -18.13 -8.84
C SER A 31 -3.86 -17.42 -7.49
N GLY A 32 -4.65 -17.86 -6.51
CA GLY A 32 -4.68 -17.30 -5.17
C GLY A 32 -5.75 -16.24 -4.92
N LEU A 33 -6.55 -15.84 -5.93
CA LEU A 33 -7.72 -15.01 -5.70
C LEU A 33 -8.89 -15.84 -5.18
N ASP A 34 -9.54 -15.36 -4.12
CA ASP A 34 -10.81 -15.92 -3.65
C ASP A 34 -11.96 -15.38 -4.49
N THR A 35 -12.33 -16.14 -5.51
CA THR A 35 -13.39 -15.77 -6.45
C THR A 35 -14.79 -15.78 -5.84
N THR A 36 -14.96 -16.38 -4.65
CA THR A 36 -16.27 -16.40 -3.94
C THR A 36 -16.66 -15.02 -3.40
N LEU A 37 -15.70 -14.11 -3.30
CA LEU A 37 -15.92 -12.72 -2.91
C LEU A 37 -16.61 -11.89 -4.00
N TYR A 38 -16.60 -12.37 -5.24
CA TYR A 38 -17.36 -11.75 -6.34
C TYR A 38 -18.81 -12.26 -6.32
N PRO A 39 -19.81 -11.37 -6.32
CA PRO A 39 -21.22 -11.79 -6.21
C PRO A 39 -21.81 -12.38 -7.48
N GLY A 40 -21.05 -12.40 -8.59
CA GLY A 40 -21.48 -12.86 -9.90
C GLY A 40 -20.72 -14.07 -10.41
N ASN A 41 -20.82 -14.31 -11.71
CA ASN A 41 -20.03 -15.33 -12.39
C ASN A 41 -18.61 -14.81 -12.65
N TRP A 42 -17.60 -15.52 -12.18
CA TRP A 42 -16.19 -15.12 -12.31
C TRP A 42 -15.76 -14.86 -13.77
N SER A 43 -16.29 -15.61 -14.74
CA SER A 43 -16.01 -15.34 -16.16
C SER A 43 -16.51 -13.95 -16.60
N ASN A 44 -17.58 -13.45 -15.99
CA ASN A 44 -18.06 -12.09 -16.25
C ASN A 44 -17.10 -11.04 -15.68
N TYR A 45 -16.58 -11.28 -14.47
CA TYR A 45 -15.56 -10.41 -13.89
C TYR A 45 -14.34 -10.28 -14.81
N LEU A 46 -13.81 -11.41 -15.26
CA LEU A 46 -12.65 -11.43 -16.16
C LEU A 46 -12.89 -10.71 -17.48
N ALA A 47 -14.12 -10.83 -18.02
CA ALA A 47 -14.46 -10.26 -19.33
C ALA A 47 -14.78 -8.76 -19.28
N ASN A 48 -15.37 -8.26 -18.17
CA ASN A 48 -16.00 -6.95 -18.14
C ASN A 48 -15.53 -6.03 -17.00
N GLU A 49 -14.95 -6.59 -15.93
CA GLU A 49 -14.62 -5.82 -14.73
C GLU A 49 -13.13 -5.87 -14.40
N TRP A 50 -12.38 -6.79 -15.00
CA TRP A 50 -10.93 -6.83 -14.86
C TRP A 50 -10.31 -5.54 -15.38
N PRO A 51 -9.60 -4.76 -14.55
CA PRO A 51 -9.15 -3.44 -14.94
C PRO A 51 -8.05 -3.49 -16.01
N GLN A 52 -8.11 -2.51 -16.89
CA GLN A 52 -7.04 -2.23 -17.84
C GLN A 52 -6.35 -0.94 -17.40
N PHE A 53 -5.05 -1.03 -17.16
CA PHE A 53 -4.27 0.13 -16.81
C PHE A 53 -3.91 0.95 -18.04
N SER A 54 -4.17 2.25 -18.00
CA SER A 54 -3.62 3.19 -18.95
C SER A 54 -2.15 3.47 -18.65
N GLN A 55 -1.46 4.18 -19.55
CA GLN A 55 -0.10 4.63 -19.27
C GLN A 55 -0.05 5.43 -17.97
N ASN A 56 0.83 5.04 -17.05
CA ASN A 56 1.04 5.79 -15.82
C ASN A 56 1.77 7.11 -16.14
N THR A 57 1.14 8.23 -15.80
CA THR A 57 1.69 9.58 -16.03
C THR A 57 2.22 10.24 -14.76
N ASN A 58 2.24 9.52 -13.64
CA ASN A 58 2.78 10.04 -12.40
C ASN A 58 4.29 10.26 -12.53
N THR A 59 4.75 11.44 -12.13
CA THR A 59 6.16 11.85 -12.12
C THR A 59 6.69 12.08 -10.71
N ASN A 60 5.91 11.74 -9.71
CA ASN A 60 6.19 12.06 -8.32
C ASN A 60 6.49 10.81 -7.50
N ARG A 61 7.56 10.86 -6.72
CA ARG A 61 7.79 9.92 -5.63
C ARG A 61 6.92 10.31 -4.43
N ASN A 62 6.12 9.39 -3.93
CA ASN A 62 5.35 9.55 -2.71
C ASN A 62 6.10 8.96 -1.51
N ILE A 63 5.68 9.33 -0.33
CA ILE A 63 6.32 8.99 0.94
C ILE A 63 5.36 8.17 1.80
N LEU A 64 5.81 7.00 2.26
CA LEU A 64 5.21 6.32 3.39
C LEU A 64 5.85 6.84 4.67
N LEU A 65 5.03 7.37 5.59
CA LEU A 65 5.44 7.75 6.93
C LEU A 65 4.91 6.71 7.93
N GLU A 66 5.75 5.76 8.31
CA GLU A 66 5.39 4.77 9.32
C GLU A 66 5.60 5.36 10.71
N ASP A 67 4.53 5.40 11.52
CA ASP A 67 4.55 5.81 12.94
C ASP A 67 4.32 4.59 13.84
N PHE A 68 5.35 4.15 14.53
CA PHE A 68 5.27 3.06 15.50
C PHE A 68 4.84 3.63 16.86
N THR A 69 3.66 3.25 17.30
CA THR A 69 2.88 3.92 18.33
C THR A 69 2.24 2.97 19.34
N GLY A 70 1.41 3.49 20.23
CA GLY A 70 0.62 2.73 21.20
C GLY A 70 -0.36 3.61 21.97
N HIS A 71 -1.55 3.09 22.22
CA HIS A 71 -2.67 3.83 22.83
C HIS A 71 -2.42 4.22 24.31
N LYS A 72 -1.43 3.63 24.97
CA LYS A 72 -1.01 4.02 26.34
C LYS A 72 0.31 4.82 26.36
N CYS A 73 0.86 5.15 25.20
CA CYS A 73 2.08 5.95 25.08
C CYS A 73 1.74 7.45 25.15
N ILE A 74 2.21 8.12 26.19
CA ILE A 74 1.88 9.54 26.45
C ILE A 74 2.45 10.55 25.46
N TYR A 75 3.51 10.19 24.73
CA TYR A 75 4.14 11.04 23.74
C TYR A 75 3.66 10.73 22.29
N CYS A 76 2.94 9.64 22.10
CA CYS A 76 2.48 9.20 20.78
C CYS A 76 1.42 10.13 20.16
N PRO A 77 0.50 10.76 20.91
CA PRO A 77 -0.44 11.72 20.32
C PRO A 77 0.25 12.86 19.58
N ALA A 78 1.31 13.43 20.12
CA ALA A 78 2.03 14.51 19.46
C ALA A 78 2.76 14.05 18.17
N ALA A 79 3.20 12.80 18.11
CA ALA A 79 3.78 12.21 16.90
C ALA A 79 2.70 11.98 15.84
N ALA A 80 1.53 11.46 16.22
CA ALA A 80 0.38 11.29 15.35
C ALA A 80 -0.12 12.62 14.77
N ASP A 81 -0.20 13.66 15.59
CA ASP A 81 -0.57 15.02 15.13
C ASP A 81 0.43 15.55 14.09
N LEU A 82 1.74 15.33 14.30
CA LEU A 82 2.76 15.70 13.33
C LEU A 82 2.64 14.91 12.03
N ALA A 83 2.42 13.60 12.11
CA ALA A 83 2.23 12.74 10.93
C ALA A 83 1.02 13.21 10.12
N HIS A 84 -0.09 13.52 10.79
CA HIS A 84 -1.29 14.06 10.16
C HIS A 84 -1.05 15.44 9.53
N ALA A 85 -0.34 16.36 10.21
CA ALA A 85 0.02 17.66 9.65
C ALA A 85 0.92 17.54 8.40
N LEU A 86 1.82 16.56 8.36
CA LEU A 86 2.63 16.27 7.18
C LEU A 86 1.80 15.73 6.01
N TYR A 87 0.79 14.90 6.29
CA TYR A 87 -0.17 14.43 5.30
C TYR A 87 -0.99 15.60 4.73
N GLU A 88 -1.60 16.42 5.60
CA GLU A 88 -2.42 17.55 5.17
C GLU A 88 -1.62 18.62 4.41
N GLY A 89 -0.37 18.85 4.82
CA GLY A 89 0.53 19.78 4.16
C GLY A 89 1.07 19.30 2.80
N ASN A 90 0.94 18.00 2.50
CA ASN A 90 1.46 17.38 1.28
C ASN A 90 0.44 16.39 0.69
N PRO A 91 -0.74 16.86 0.28
CA PRO A 91 -1.84 16.02 -0.16
C PRO A 91 -1.44 15.16 -1.37
N GLY A 92 -1.71 13.85 -1.28
CA GLY A 92 -1.38 12.89 -2.33
C GLY A 92 0.10 12.55 -2.45
N ARG A 93 0.96 13.05 -1.55
CA ARG A 93 2.42 12.83 -1.58
C ARG A 93 2.96 12.16 -0.32
N VAL A 94 2.35 12.37 0.83
CA VAL A 94 2.73 11.76 2.10
C VAL A 94 1.56 10.92 2.61
N PHE A 95 1.82 9.68 2.96
CA PHE A 95 0.82 8.75 3.46
C PHE A 95 1.27 8.18 4.81
N PRO A 96 0.61 8.56 5.91
CA PRO A 96 0.87 7.98 7.22
C PRO A 96 0.42 6.52 7.31
N LEU A 97 1.08 5.76 8.17
CA LEU A 97 0.69 4.42 8.59
C LEU A 97 1.01 4.23 10.06
N SER A 98 -0.01 4.18 10.91
CA SER A 98 0.13 4.01 12.35
C SER A 98 0.21 2.53 12.70
N ILE A 99 1.36 2.08 13.20
CA ILE A 99 1.62 0.68 13.57
C ILE A 99 1.70 0.58 15.09
N HIS A 100 0.71 -0.04 15.70
CA HIS A 100 0.67 -0.23 17.15
C HIS A 100 1.60 -1.39 17.57
N ALA A 101 2.88 -1.08 17.69
CA ALA A 101 3.92 -2.02 18.08
C ALA A 101 5.15 -1.28 18.66
N GLY A 102 5.84 -1.92 19.60
CA GLY A 102 7.13 -1.47 20.10
C GLY A 102 8.30 -2.28 19.51
N PRO A 103 9.56 -1.94 19.80
CA PRO A 103 10.73 -2.60 19.23
C PRO A 103 10.85 -4.10 19.57
N THR A 104 10.16 -4.54 20.60
CA THR A 104 10.07 -5.97 20.99
C THR A 104 8.74 -6.61 20.57
N GLY A 105 7.95 -5.94 19.73
CA GLY A 105 6.60 -6.31 19.36
C GLY A 105 5.55 -5.67 20.26
N ILE A 106 4.76 -6.48 20.98
CA ILE A 106 3.80 -5.96 21.96
C ILE A 106 4.54 -5.55 23.25
N GLY A 107 4.19 -4.38 23.77
CA GLY A 107 4.69 -3.87 25.03
C GLY A 107 3.56 -3.23 25.86
N ASP A 108 3.93 -2.57 26.97
CA ASP A 108 2.97 -1.93 27.87
C ASP A 108 2.10 -0.88 27.15
N PHE A 109 2.64 -0.22 26.12
CA PHE A 109 1.92 0.81 25.38
C PHE A 109 0.84 0.26 24.43
N GLN A 110 0.92 -1.01 24.03
CA GLN A 110 0.00 -1.67 23.14
C GLN A 110 -0.95 -2.63 23.86
N THR A 111 -0.65 -3.01 25.11
CA THR A 111 -1.43 -4.02 25.82
C THR A 111 -2.82 -3.53 26.18
N VAL A 112 -3.84 -4.30 25.79
CA VAL A 112 -5.24 -4.12 26.19
C VAL A 112 -5.34 -4.15 27.71
N THR A 113 -6.08 -3.22 28.30
CA THR A 113 -6.34 -3.13 29.74
C THR A 113 -7.79 -2.78 30.00
N LEU A 114 -8.55 -3.74 30.51
CA LEU A 114 -9.98 -3.54 30.78
C LEU A 114 -10.21 -2.85 32.13
N PRO A 115 -11.20 -1.96 32.23
CA PRO A 115 -12.10 -1.50 31.17
C PRO A 115 -11.57 -0.29 30.38
N GLU A 116 -10.42 0.27 30.72
CA GLU A 116 -9.96 1.60 30.31
C GLU A 116 -9.42 1.65 28.86
N TYR A 117 -8.83 0.55 28.37
CA TYR A 117 -8.23 0.45 27.03
C TYR A 117 -8.63 -0.88 26.39
N PRO A 118 -9.90 -1.02 25.95
CA PRO A 118 -10.46 -2.31 25.52
C PRO A 118 -10.09 -2.69 24.09
N LEU A 119 -9.67 -1.74 23.23
CA LEU A 119 -9.38 -2.02 21.83
C LEU A 119 -7.95 -2.52 21.62
N ASP A 120 -7.83 -3.58 20.85
CA ASP A 120 -6.55 -4.08 20.39
C ASP A 120 -6.23 -3.50 19.01
N PHE A 121 -5.28 -2.58 18.94
CA PHE A 121 -4.81 -1.96 17.71
C PHE A 121 -3.66 -2.72 17.06
N THR A 122 -3.19 -3.80 17.68
CA THR A 122 -2.04 -4.55 17.15
C THR A 122 -2.43 -5.45 15.98
N THR A 123 -1.47 -5.77 15.14
CA THR A 123 -1.63 -6.75 14.07
C THR A 123 -0.42 -7.70 14.07
N ILE A 124 -0.62 -8.93 13.64
CA ILE A 124 0.49 -9.92 13.55
C ILE A 124 1.62 -9.37 12.69
N ASP A 125 1.29 -8.78 11.53
CA ASP A 125 2.28 -8.21 10.62
C ASP A 125 3.00 -7.00 11.22
N GLY A 126 2.26 -6.08 11.85
CA GLY A 126 2.83 -4.90 12.49
C GLY A 126 3.79 -5.25 13.63
N LEU A 127 3.42 -6.23 14.46
CA LEU A 127 4.28 -6.75 15.53
C LEU A 127 5.54 -7.40 14.97
N ALA A 128 5.44 -8.19 13.91
CA ALA A 128 6.58 -8.85 13.29
C ALA A 128 7.54 -7.87 12.61
N ILE A 129 7.00 -6.83 11.92
CA ILE A 129 7.80 -5.74 11.37
C ILE A 129 8.57 -5.03 12.48
N ALA A 130 7.87 -4.68 13.56
CA ALA A 130 8.46 -3.99 14.70
C ALA A 130 9.58 -4.81 15.36
N GLN A 131 9.35 -6.08 15.61
CA GLN A 131 10.37 -6.98 16.19
C GLN A 131 11.59 -7.12 15.29
N TYR A 132 11.38 -7.28 13.98
CA TYR A 132 12.50 -7.36 13.03
C TYR A 132 13.39 -6.13 13.09
N PHE A 133 12.82 -4.94 12.99
CA PHE A 133 13.59 -3.70 13.01
C PHE A 133 14.08 -3.34 14.41
N GLY A 134 13.37 -3.72 15.47
CA GLY A 134 13.84 -3.55 16.85
C GLY A 134 15.15 -4.30 17.15
N ILE A 135 15.39 -5.40 16.41
CA ILE A 135 16.64 -6.17 16.50
C ILE A 135 17.71 -5.62 15.53
N ASN A 136 17.30 -5.20 14.31
CA ASN A 136 18.23 -4.95 13.21
C ASN A 136 18.47 -3.47 12.92
N ASP A 137 17.71 -2.55 13.53
CA ASP A 137 17.89 -1.11 13.38
C ASP A 137 18.07 -0.44 14.74
N GLY A 138 19.26 0.11 15.00
CA GLY A 138 19.59 0.74 16.27
C GLY A 138 18.83 2.03 16.58
N GLY A 139 18.04 2.56 15.64
CA GLY A 139 17.19 3.74 15.83
C GLY A 139 15.84 3.42 16.47
N PHE A 140 15.39 2.15 16.43
CA PHE A 140 14.11 1.76 17.02
C PHE A 140 14.26 1.39 18.51
N VAL A 141 14.37 2.41 19.35
CA VAL A 141 14.62 2.25 20.79
C VAL A 141 13.37 2.36 21.68
N GLY A 142 12.19 2.61 21.11
CA GLY A 142 10.91 2.77 21.83
C GLY A 142 9.90 3.58 21.03
N ASN A 143 8.73 3.83 21.60
CA ASN A 143 7.66 4.64 20.99
C ASN A 143 7.64 6.08 21.59
N PRO A 144 7.26 7.11 20.77
CA PRO A 144 7.08 7.02 19.33
C PRO A 144 8.40 7.00 18.57
N ARG A 145 8.45 6.21 17.51
CA ARG A 145 9.52 6.19 16.51
C ARG A 145 8.89 5.92 15.16
N GLY A 146 9.53 6.33 14.08
CA GLY A 146 8.99 6.09 12.77
C GLY A 146 10.01 6.17 11.67
N THR A 147 9.57 5.88 10.45
CA THR A 147 10.41 5.92 9.25
C THR A 147 9.79 6.83 8.20
N VAL A 148 10.62 7.53 7.44
CA VAL A 148 10.21 8.26 6.24
C VAL A 148 10.70 7.47 5.04
N SER A 149 9.80 6.70 4.42
CA SER A 149 10.10 5.75 3.34
C SER A 149 11.29 4.82 3.65
N ARG A 150 11.53 4.53 4.92
CA ARG A 150 12.67 3.72 5.42
C ARG A 150 14.03 4.16 4.88
N ILE A 151 14.19 5.46 4.61
CA ILE A 151 15.45 6.03 4.15
C ILE A 151 16.47 5.96 5.29
N ASN A 152 17.67 5.47 4.96
CA ASN A 152 18.77 5.48 5.92
C ASN A 152 19.21 6.93 6.17
N ASN A 153 19.21 7.33 7.44
CA ASN A 153 19.69 8.63 7.87
C ASN A 153 20.58 8.46 9.10
N GLY A 154 21.88 8.66 8.91
CA GLY A 154 22.87 8.50 9.98
C GLY A 154 23.10 7.04 10.41
N GLY A 155 22.88 6.06 9.53
CA GLY A 155 23.10 4.64 9.78
C GLY A 155 21.85 3.87 10.25
N VAL A 156 20.73 4.55 10.46
CA VAL A 156 19.45 3.96 10.91
C VAL A 156 18.29 4.43 10.04
N ILE A 157 17.24 3.62 9.93
CA ILE A 157 15.99 3.99 9.22
C ILE A 157 14.93 4.55 10.18
N PHE A 158 14.97 4.18 11.46
CA PHE A 158 14.04 4.68 12.46
C PHE A 158 14.53 5.99 13.06
N GLN A 159 13.66 6.98 13.06
CA GLN A 159 13.94 8.34 13.50
C GLN A 159 12.93 8.81 14.55
N SER A 160 13.34 9.76 15.40
CA SER A 160 12.39 10.46 16.26
C SER A 160 11.46 11.37 15.47
N PRO A 161 10.24 11.66 15.95
CA PRO A 161 9.30 12.55 15.28
C PRO A 161 9.90 13.90 14.87
N GLY A 162 10.80 14.47 15.68
CA GLY A 162 11.47 15.73 15.38
C GLY A 162 12.31 15.75 14.10
N ALA A 163 12.68 14.59 13.55
CA ALA A 163 13.39 14.49 12.27
C ALA A 163 12.47 14.37 11.05
N TRP A 164 11.21 13.98 11.23
CA TRP A 164 10.31 13.62 10.11
C TRP A 164 10.09 14.76 9.13
N THR A 165 9.84 15.99 9.61
CA THR A 165 9.61 17.15 8.74
C THR A 165 10.78 17.40 7.79
N GLY A 166 12.01 17.36 8.31
CA GLY A 166 13.21 17.56 7.48
C GLY A 166 13.41 16.43 6.47
N LEU A 167 13.19 15.18 6.87
CA LEU A 167 13.31 14.02 5.97
C LEU A 167 12.24 14.04 4.87
N VAL A 168 10.98 14.31 5.22
CA VAL A 168 9.88 14.48 4.26
C VAL A 168 10.23 15.57 3.26
N SER A 169 10.66 16.73 3.72
CA SER A 169 11.03 17.84 2.83
C SER A 169 12.16 17.47 1.87
N ASN A 170 13.17 16.75 2.36
CA ASN A 170 14.30 16.29 1.54
C ASN A 170 13.86 15.30 0.44
N VAL A 171 13.02 14.32 0.78
CA VAL A 171 12.52 13.33 -0.19
C VAL A 171 11.65 14.00 -1.25
N LEU A 172 10.76 14.90 -0.84
CA LEU A 172 9.91 15.65 -1.77
C LEU A 172 10.73 16.55 -2.72
N ALA A 173 11.78 17.19 -2.20
CA ALA A 173 12.66 18.04 -3.00
C ALA A 173 13.49 17.23 -4.03
N GLN A 174 13.98 16.06 -3.65
CA GLN A 174 14.71 15.15 -4.54
C GLN A 174 13.80 14.54 -5.61
N ASN A 175 12.58 14.20 -5.23
CA ASN A 175 11.54 13.60 -6.09
C ASN A 175 12.06 12.45 -6.98
N ALA A 176 12.95 11.62 -6.47
CA ALA A 176 13.57 10.52 -7.22
C ALA A 176 12.57 9.38 -7.40
N LEU A 177 11.89 9.36 -8.55
CA LEU A 177 10.90 8.34 -8.91
C LEU A 177 11.61 7.11 -9.49
N ASN A 178 11.90 6.14 -8.64
CA ASN A 178 12.58 4.89 -9.02
C ASN A 178 11.60 3.81 -9.51
N VAL A 179 10.42 3.79 -8.93
CA VAL A 179 9.33 2.86 -9.23
C VAL A 179 8.03 3.64 -9.30
N ASN A 180 7.17 3.26 -10.23
CA ASN A 180 5.82 3.79 -10.31
C ASN A 180 4.79 2.71 -10.02
N ILE A 181 3.67 3.08 -9.40
CA ILE A 181 2.59 2.17 -9.04
C ILE A 181 1.28 2.77 -9.52
N GLN A 182 0.39 1.95 -10.05
CA GLN A 182 -1.03 2.28 -10.16
C GLN A 182 -1.87 1.11 -9.66
N THR A 183 -3.05 1.44 -9.15
CA THR A 183 -3.97 0.50 -8.54
C THR A 183 -5.37 0.68 -9.10
N ALA A 184 -6.11 -0.41 -9.17
CA ALA A 184 -7.55 -0.41 -9.38
C ALA A 184 -8.18 -1.37 -8.39
N LEU A 185 -9.31 -0.99 -7.79
CA LEU A 185 -10.01 -1.82 -6.82
C LEU A 185 -11.49 -1.91 -7.17
N ASN A 186 -11.99 -3.12 -7.21
CA ASN A 186 -13.41 -3.41 -7.35
C ASN A 186 -13.93 -3.91 -5.99
N TYR A 187 -14.90 -3.21 -5.43
CA TYR A 187 -15.52 -3.53 -4.15
C TYR A 187 -16.98 -3.93 -4.32
N TYR A 188 -17.40 -4.97 -3.61
CA TYR A 188 -18.75 -5.54 -3.66
C TYR A 188 -19.38 -5.57 -2.27
N PRO A 189 -20.24 -4.58 -1.94
CA PRO A 189 -20.85 -4.49 -0.60
C PRO A 189 -21.62 -5.73 -0.17
N SER A 190 -22.26 -6.45 -1.12
CA SER A 190 -23.07 -7.63 -0.81
C SER A 190 -22.27 -8.81 -0.24
N THR A 191 -21.02 -8.94 -0.62
CA THR A 191 -20.10 -9.98 -0.13
C THR A 191 -19.04 -9.39 0.81
N LYS A 192 -18.97 -8.06 0.94
CA LYS A 192 -17.85 -7.32 1.50
C LYS A 192 -16.52 -7.63 0.79
N GLY A 193 -16.55 -8.23 -0.39
CA GLY A 193 -15.39 -8.66 -1.15
C GLY A 193 -14.74 -7.51 -1.91
N ALA A 194 -13.43 -7.53 -1.98
CA ALA A 194 -12.66 -6.58 -2.77
C ALA A 194 -11.58 -7.31 -3.58
N PHE A 195 -11.35 -6.81 -4.80
CA PHE A 195 -10.28 -7.25 -5.69
C PHE A 195 -9.40 -6.06 -6.01
N LEU A 196 -8.17 -6.12 -5.54
CA LEU A 196 -7.15 -5.09 -5.77
C LEU A 196 -6.21 -5.57 -6.88
N HIS A 197 -6.08 -4.78 -7.91
CA HIS A 197 -5.15 -4.98 -9.01
C HIS A 197 -4.07 -3.91 -8.93
N VAL A 198 -2.83 -4.33 -9.09
CA VAL A 198 -1.65 -3.46 -8.98
C VAL A 198 -0.78 -3.65 -10.21
N GLU A 199 -0.44 -2.54 -10.87
CA GLU A 199 0.62 -2.46 -11.87
C GLU A 199 1.83 -1.75 -11.24
N VAL A 200 3.02 -2.32 -11.41
CA VAL A 200 4.28 -1.73 -10.95
C VAL A 200 5.22 -1.59 -12.14
N GLU A 201 5.68 -0.37 -12.37
CA GLU A 201 6.66 -0.02 -13.39
C GLU A 201 8.00 0.33 -12.73
N LYS A 202 9.07 -0.34 -13.15
CA LYS A 202 10.41 0.03 -12.73
C LYS A 202 10.92 1.15 -13.63
N VAL A 203 10.88 2.40 -13.12
CA VAL A 203 11.28 3.61 -13.86
C VAL A 203 12.80 3.68 -13.97
N ASP A 204 13.51 3.48 -12.85
CA ASP A 204 14.97 3.39 -12.86
C ASP A 204 15.41 1.96 -13.18
N GLN A 205 15.87 1.77 -14.41
CA GLN A 205 16.33 0.47 -14.90
C GLN A 205 17.70 0.05 -14.32
N THR A 206 18.37 0.91 -13.58
CA THR A 206 19.66 0.58 -12.92
C THR A 206 19.48 -0.18 -11.60
N ILE A 207 18.28 -0.22 -11.06
CA ILE A 207 17.97 -1.02 -9.86
C ILE A 207 18.22 -2.50 -10.16
N SER A 208 19.19 -3.08 -9.48
CA SER A 208 19.56 -4.50 -9.62
C SER A 208 19.08 -5.37 -8.45
N SER A 209 18.67 -4.75 -7.35
CA SER A 209 18.13 -5.45 -6.17
C SER A 209 16.74 -6.03 -6.44
N GLU A 210 16.39 -7.08 -5.69
CA GLU A 210 15.02 -7.56 -5.64
C GLU A 210 14.09 -6.52 -5.02
N LEU A 211 12.91 -6.38 -5.61
CA LEU A 211 11.86 -5.51 -5.09
C LEU A 211 10.82 -6.32 -4.31
N GLY A 212 10.47 -5.82 -3.14
CA GLY A 212 9.34 -6.30 -2.37
C GLY A 212 8.11 -5.42 -2.61
N ILE A 213 6.93 -6.02 -2.59
CA ILE A 213 5.64 -5.32 -2.64
C ILE A 213 4.79 -5.70 -1.43
N VAL A 214 4.23 -4.69 -0.78
CA VAL A 214 3.26 -4.83 0.31
C VAL A 214 1.97 -4.13 -0.09
N ALA A 215 0.85 -4.78 0.14
CA ALA A 215 -0.47 -4.16 0.16
C ALA A 215 -1.03 -4.35 1.58
N CYS A 216 -1.26 -3.27 2.31
CA CYS A 216 -1.80 -3.33 3.66
C CYS A 216 -3.13 -2.60 3.77
N LEU A 217 -4.04 -3.19 4.55
CA LEU A 217 -5.31 -2.56 4.90
C LEU A 217 -5.08 -1.55 6.01
N VAL A 218 -5.72 -0.41 5.89
CA VAL A 218 -5.63 0.72 6.81
C VAL A 218 -7.04 1.18 7.19
N GLU A 219 -7.25 1.45 8.48
CA GLU A 219 -8.49 2.04 9.01
C GLU A 219 -8.20 3.45 9.50
N ASP A 220 -9.06 4.39 9.12
CA ASP A 220 -8.95 5.78 9.54
C ASP A 220 -10.12 6.18 10.45
N SER A 221 -9.88 7.26 11.21
CA SER A 221 -10.92 7.97 11.98
C SER A 221 -11.65 7.09 13.01
N LEU A 222 -10.96 6.13 13.62
CA LEU A 222 -11.52 5.32 14.71
C LEU A 222 -11.47 6.07 16.03
N VAL A 223 -12.61 6.18 16.69
CA VAL A 223 -12.69 6.72 18.06
C VAL A 223 -12.34 5.63 19.07
N GLY A 224 -11.35 5.91 19.92
CA GLY A 224 -10.87 4.95 20.93
C GLY A 224 -10.12 5.63 22.06
N ASP A 225 -9.75 4.83 23.05
CA ASP A 225 -9.06 5.31 24.25
C ASP A 225 -7.58 5.62 23.95
N GLN A 226 -7.09 6.74 24.46
CA GLN A 226 -5.70 7.16 24.36
C GLN A 226 -5.22 7.80 25.65
N LYS A 227 -4.02 7.43 26.11
CA LYS A 227 -3.36 8.10 27.23
C LYS A 227 -2.66 9.35 26.72
N MET A 228 -2.94 10.50 27.36
CA MET A 228 -2.41 11.81 26.95
C MET A 228 -1.14 12.18 27.71
N SER A 229 -0.45 13.23 27.26
CA SER A 229 0.85 13.68 27.81
C SER A 229 0.80 14.16 29.27
N ASP A 230 -0.37 14.59 29.74
CA ASP A 230 -0.66 14.96 31.14
C ASP A 230 -1.07 13.75 31.99
N ASN A 231 -0.97 12.54 31.45
CA ASN A 231 -1.45 11.28 32.00
C ASN A 231 -2.98 11.15 32.10
N SER A 232 -3.75 12.08 31.54
CA SER A 232 -5.18 11.91 31.45
C SER A 232 -5.56 10.80 30.47
N HIS A 233 -6.76 10.28 30.61
CA HIS A 233 -7.38 9.31 29.72
C HIS A 233 -8.38 10.04 28.82
N ASN A 234 -8.18 9.95 27.51
CA ASN A 234 -9.11 10.47 26.52
C ASN A 234 -9.82 9.30 25.81
N SER A 235 -11.10 9.10 26.14
CA SER A 235 -11.92 8.03 25.55
C SER A 235 -12.57 8.40 24.20
N THR A 236 -12.30 9.60 23.71
CA THR A 236 -12.82 10.10 22.42
C THR A 236 -11.70 10.52 21.47
N TYR A 237 -10.50 9.97 21.68
CA TYR A 237 -9.39 10.23 20.80
C TYR A 237 -9.62 9.61 19.43
N ILE A 238 -9.28 10.33 18.35
CA ILE A 238 -9.41 9.84 16.98
C ILE A 238 -8.08 9.24 16.54
N HIS A 239 -8.04 7.92 16.47
CA HIS A 239 -6.92 7.19 15.89
C HIS A 239 -7.02 7.22 14.36
N ARG A 240 -5.90 7.51 13.69
CA ARG A 240 -5.84 7.70 12.25
C ARG A 240 -4.86 6.71 11.60
N ASP A 241 -5.16 6.36 10.35
CA ASP A 241 -4.27 5.57 9.48
C ASP A 241 -3.75 4.28 10.15
N ILE A 242 -4.63 3.57 10.88
CA ILE A 242 -4.30 2.39 11.68
C ILE A 242 -4.01 1.20 10.76
N HIS A 243 -2.84 0.60 10.88
CA HIS A 243 -2.50 -0.64 10.20
C HIS A 243 -3.42 -1.79 10.64
N ARG A 244 -4.10 -2.43 9.69
CA ARG A 244 -5.07 -3.53 9.94
C ARG A 244 -4.58 -4.88 9.43
N GLY A 245 -3.30 -4.98 9.03
CA GLY A 245 -2.65 -6.17 8.49
C GLY A 245 -2.40 -6.09 7.00
N ASN A 246 -1.56 -7.00 6.52
CA ASN A 246 -1.17 -7.07 5.12
C ASN A 246 -2.07 -8.06 4.36
N LEU A 247 -2.49 -7.70 3.15
CA LEU A 247 -3.40 -8.53 2.34
C LEU A 247 -2.79 -9.86 1.90
N ASN A 248 -1.49 -9.99 1.95
CA ASN A 248 -0.76 -11.20 1.61
C ASN A 248 -0.30 -12.03 2.83
N ASN A 249 -0.79 -11.69 4.03
CA ASN A 249 -0.54 -12.40 5.29
C ASN A 249 0.94 -12.62 5.61
N THR A 250 1.80 -11.69 5.20
CA THR A 250 3.24 -11.71 5.52
C THR A 250 3.71 -10.30 5.87
N PRO A 251 4.58 -10.15 6.90
CA PRO A 251 4.98 -8.83 7.40
C PRO A 251 5.64 -7.93 6.35
N PHE A 252 6.42 -8.54 5.46
CA PHE A 252 7.18 -7.82 4.44
C PHE A 252 6.63 -8.02 3.02
N GLY A 253 5.38 -8.48 2.91
CA GLY A 253 4.76 -8.70 1.63
C GLY A 253 5.41 -9.84 0.83
N ARG A 254 5.51 -9.68 -0.48
CA ARG A 254 6.15 -10.66 -1.35
C ARG A 254 7.15 -10.01 -2.29
N THR A 255 8.08 -10.82 -2.80
CA THR A 255 8.99 -10.39 -3.87
C THR A 255 8.25 -10.28 -5.20
N LEU A 256 8.54 -9.23 -5.97
CA LEU A 256 8.17 -9.17 -7.39
C LEU A 256 9.09 -10.11 -8.17
N ILE A 257 8.50 -11.05 -8.90
CA ILE A 257 9.24 -12.10 -9.63
C ILE A 257 8.95 -12.03 -11.12
N SER A 258 9.75 -12.73 -11.92
CA SER A 258 9.59 -12.76 -13.39
C SER A 258 8.22 -13.31 -13.83
N ALA A 259 7.57 -14.14 -13.03
CA ALA A 259 6.22 -14.63 -13.33
C ALA A 259 5.13 -13.54 -13.21
N ASP A 260 5.42 -12.42 -12.54
CA ASP A 260 4.52 -11.27 -12.46
C ASP A 260 4.70 -10.30 -13.63
N LEU A 261 5.78 -10.46 -14.41
CA LEU A 261 6.18 -9.54 -15.45
C LEU A 261 5.41 -9.82 -16.74
N ILE A 262 4.75 -8.78 -17.28
CA ILE A 262 4.11 -8.78 -18.58
C ILE A 262 4.65 -7.56 -19.34
N GLY A 263 5.43 -7.79 -20.40
CA GLY A 263 6.20 -6.73 -21.04
C GLY A 263 7.30 -6.24 -20.10
N ASP A 264 7.23 -4.99 -19.70
CA ASP A 264 8.19 -4.31 -18.80
C ASP A 264 7.61 -3.97 -17.44
N LYS A 265 6.39 -4.43 -17.13
CA LYS A 265 5.66 -4.11 -15.89
C LYS A 265 5.26 -5.36 -15.13
N TYR A 266 5.23 -5.24 -13.80
CA TYR A 266 4.75 -6.30 -12.92
C TYR A 266 3.27 -6.10 -12.61
N TYR A 267 2.52 -7.21 -12.59
CA TYR A 267 1.09 -7.23 -12.25
C TYR A 267 0.84 -8.16 -11.09
N VAL A 268 0.26 -7.60 -10.01
CA VAL A 268 -0.03 -8.33 -8.78
C VAL A 268 -1.48 -8.11 -8.40
N ASN A 269 -2.16 -9.19 -8.04
CA ASN A 269 -3.58 -9.15 -7.72
C ASN A 269 -3.82 -9.70 -6.31
N TYR A 270 -4.75 -9.10 -5.60
CA TYR A 270 -5.20 -9.50 -4.27
C TYR A 270 -6.71 -9.60 -4.22
N SER A 271 -7.23 -10.52 -3.42
CA SER A 271 -8.63 -10.54 -3.02
C SER A 271 -8.72 -10.59 -1.50
N PHE A 272 -9.66 -9.87 -0.93
CA PHE A 272 -9.87 -9.83 0.50
C PHE A 272 -11.31 -9.46 0.84
N ALA A 273 -11.78 -9.94 2.00
CA ALA A 273 -13.01 -9.43 2.57
C ALA A 273 -12.69 -8.21 3.44
N VAL A 274 -13.42 -7.11 3.23
CA VAL A 274 -13.28 -5.91 4.05
C VAL A 274 -13.82 -6.23 5.45
N PRO A 275 -12.98 -6.17 6.50
CA PRO A 275 -13.39 -6.54 7.85
C PRO A 275 -14.28 -5.47 8.48
N ASN A 276 -14.86 -5.79 9.62
CA ASN A 276 -15.41 -4.77 10.50
C ASN A 276 -14.29 -3.87 11.05
N GLN A 277 -14.65 -2.65 11.43
CA GLN A 277 -13.78 -1.75 12.18
C GLN A 277 -13.42 -2.36 13.54
N LEU A 278 -12.39 -1.85 14.20
CA LEU A 278 -11.96 -2.35 15.52
C LEU A 278 -13.03 -2.20 16.60
N ASP A 279 -13.93 -1.24 16.45
CA ASP A 279 -15.10 -1.06 17.33
C ASP A 279 -16.26 -2.02 17.06
N GLY A 280 -16.11 -2.91 16.07
CA GLY A 280 -17.11 -3.88 15.65
C GLY A 280 -18.13 -3.37 14.63
N THR A 281 -18.15 -2.07 14.32
CA THR A 281 -19.02 -1.51 13.28
C THR A 281 -18.49 -1.82 11.88
N TYR A 282 -19.30 -1.59 10.86
CA TYR A 282 -18.86 -1.77 9.47
C TYR A 282 -18.97 -0.45 8.71
N ASN A 283 -17.83 0.05 8.23
CA ASN A 283 -17.78 1.22 7.36
C ASN A 283 -16.59 1.09 6.39
N ALA A 284 -16.86 0.68 5.16
CA ALA A 284 -15.82 0.52 4.14
C ALA A 284 -15.19 1.87 3.73
N ALA A 285 -15.93 2.98 3.84
CA ALA A 285 -15.42 4.31 3.52
C ALA A 285 -14.32 4.80 4.48
N ASN A 286 -14.25 4.25 5.71
CA ASN A 286 -13.17 4.51 6.65
C ASN A 286 -11.94 3.63 6.39
N MET A 287 -11.97 2.79 5.35
CA MET A 287 -10.87 1.89 5.04
C MET A 287 -10.27 2.18 3.67
N HIS A 288 -8.97 1.98 3.57
CA HIS A 288 -8.24 2.07 2.33
C HIS A 288 -7.09 1.07 2.30
N VAL A 289 -6.49 0.87 1.15
CA VAL A 289 -5.27 0.07 1.01
C VAL A 289 -4.10 1.00 0.70
N LEU A 290 -3.00 0.84 1.40
CA LEU A 290 -1.70 1.36 0.99
C LEU A 290 -0.94 0.25 0.27
N VAL A 291 -0.47 0.56 -0.94
CA VAL A 291 0.41 -0.33 -1.71
C VAL A 291 1.75 0.35 -1.83
N TYR A 292 2.82 -0.33 -1.40
CA TYR A 292 4.16 0.19 -1.53
C TYR A 292 5.16 -0.84 -2.02
N VAL A 293 6.17 -0.33 -2.75
CA VAL A 293 7.29 -1.13 -3.27
C VAL A 293 8.57 -0.65 -2.63
N TYR A 294 9.39 -1.60 -2.20
CA TYR A 294 10.63 -1.33 -1.49
C TYR A 294 11.79 -2.20 -2.01
N ASP A 295 13.00 -1.72 -1.81
CA ASP A 295 14.24 -2.45 -2.05
C ASP A 295 14.50 -3.45 -0.93
N LYS A 296 14.61 -4.74 -1.25
CA LYS A 296 14.79 -5.80 -0.24
C LYS A 296 16.18 -5.81 0.40
N THR A 297 17.15 -5.10 -0.18
CA THR A 297 18.50 -5.00 0.37
C THR A 297 18.61 -3.86 1.38
N THR A 298 18.05 -2.69 1.03
CA THR A 298 18.17 -1.46 1.84
C THR A 298 16.94 -1.19 2.70
N TRP A 299 15.81 -1.85 2.42
CA TRP A 299 14.47 -1.60 2.96
C TRP A 299 13.84 -0.28 2.51
N GLU A 300 14.55 0.56 1.76
CA GLU A 300 14.03 1.83 1.28
C GLU A 300 12.77 1.64 0.45
N ILE A 301 11.71 2.38 0.80
CA ILE A 301 10.45 2.38 0.07
C ILE A 301 10.56 3.39 -1.07
N TYR A 302 10.47 2.88 -2.29
CA TYR A 302 10.63 3.69 -3.50
C TYR A 302 9.33 4.41 -3.91
N GLN A 303 8.18 3.79 -3.64
CA GLN A 303 6.89 4.38 -3.97
C GLN A 303 5.79 3.82 -3.09
N VAL A 304 4.77 4.63 -2.83
CA VAL A 304 3.53 4.26 -2.16
C VAL A 304 2.34 4.93 -2.84
N VAL A 305 1.22 4.22 -2.90
CA VAL A 305 -0.07 4.76 -3.35
C VAL A 305 -1.17 4.36 -2.39
N LYS A 306 -2.18 5.22 -2.28
CA LYS A 306 -3.40 4.99 -1.49
C LYS A 306 -4.54 4.65 -2.43
N GLN A 307 -5.24 3.55 -2.15
CA GLN A 307 -6.42 3.11 -2.86
C GLN A 307 -7.61 3.09 -1.90
N ALA A 308 -8.59 3.95 -2.10
CA ALA A 308 -9.84 3.90 -1.35
C ALA A 308 -10.60 2.59 -1.67
N ILE A 309 -11.36 2.07 -0.70
CA ILE A 309 -12.21 0.91 -0.90
C ILE A 309 -13.58 1.33 -1.47
N GLU A 310 -14.14 2.44 -0.97
CA GLU A 310 -15.43 3.00 -1.39
C GLU A 310 -15.31 4.49 -1.71
#